data_b0fc28cd7609d0ffab25a913fa6da1d4
#
_entry.id   b0fc28cd7609d0ffab25a913fa6da1d4
#
_cell.length_a   1.000
_cell.length_b   1.000
_cell.length_c   1.000
_cell.angle_alpha   90.00
_cell.angle_beta   90.00
_cell.angle_gamma   90.00
#
_symmetry.space_group_name_H-M   'P 1'
#
loop_
_entity.id
_entity.type
_entity.pdbx_description
1 polymer ?
#
loop_
_entity_poly.entity_id
_entity_poly.type
_entity_poly.pdbx_seq_one_letter_code
_entity_poly.pdbx_strand_id
1 'polypeptide(L)'
;MEKTNGGNLIQIKNLVATVNLNNGDTLVTVNKANMELKRGNSYAIVGKSGSGKTSLISIIGLLNHSYQGEFLYNGMSVSTLTDSQLSMLRASNIGFVFQNYSLIKHLRVWENIELPLLSVSYTHLTLPTKRIV
;
A
#
# COMPACT_ATOMS: atom_id res chain seq x y z
N MET A 1 -7.03 -22.57 19.78
CA MET A 1 -7.36 -22.14 18.38
C MET A 1 -8.38 -21.03 18.45
N GLU A 2 -7.92 -19.79 18.48
CA GLU A 2 -8.82 -18.65 18.38
C GLU A 2 -9.38 -18.60 16.96
N LYS A 3 -10.69 -18.71 16.84
CA LYS A 3 -11.43 -18.37 15.62
C LYS A 3 -11.23 -16.88 15.39
N THR A 4 -10.30 -16.50 14.55
CA THR A 4 -10.23 -15.15 14.02
C THR A 4 -11.56 -14.88 13.31
N ASN A 5 -12.42 -14.10 13.96
CA ASN A 5 -13.61 -13.55 13.35
C ASN A 5 -13.20 -12.90 12.02
N GLY A 6 -13.74 -13.40 10.91
CA GLY A 6 -13.49 -12.92 9.55
C GLY A 6 -14.02 -11.50 9.33
N GLY A 7 -13.51 -10.54 10.11
CA GLY A 7 -13.83 -9.13 9.96
C GLY A 7 -13.20 -8.54 8.69
N ASN A 8 -13.78 -7.46 8.19
CA ASN A 8 -13.26 -6.72 7.06
C ASN A 8 -11.89 -6.14 7.43
N LEU A 9 -10.87 -6.46 6.64
CA LEU A 9 -9.55 -5.87 6.76
C LEU A 9 -9.53 -4.46 6.16
N ILE A 10 -10.16 -4.31 5.00
CA ILE A 10 -10.27 -3.05 4.27
C ILE A 10 -11.73 -2.83 3.91
N GLN A 11 -12.21 -1.61 4.14
CA GLN A 11 -13.51 -1.15 3.69
C GLN A 11 -13.32 0.20 3.00
N ILE A 12 -13.87 0.31 1.80
CA ILE A 12 -13.82 1.53 0.99
C ILE A 12 -15.26 1.87 0.60
N LYS A 13 -15.63 3.14 0.79
CA LYS A 13 -16.95 3.67 0.42
C LYS A 13 -16.81 4.98 -0.35
N ASN A 14 -17.47 5.01 -1.51
CA ASN A 14 -17.52 6.18 -2.39
C ASN A 14 -16.14 6.80 -2.68
N LEU A 15 -15.12 5.97 -2.83
CA LEU A 15 -13.75 6.44 -3.05
C LEU A 15 -13.60 7.02 -4.45
N VAL A 16 -13.15 8.27 -4.51
CA VAL A 16 -12.84 8.99 -5.74
C VAL A 16 -11.38 9.42 -5.70
N ALA A 17 -10.64 9.11 -6.76
CA ALA A 17 -9.27 9.57 -6.93
C ALA A 17 -9.09 10.27 -8.26
N THR A 18 -8.29 11.34 -8.24
CA THR A 18 -8.01 12.16 -9.42
C THR A 18 -6.50 12.35 -9.59
N VAL A 19 -6.07 12.56 -10.82
CA VAL A 19 -4.70 12.93 -11.17
C VAL A 19 -4.75 14.20 -12.01
N ASN A 20 -3.92 15.17 -11.65
CA ASN A 20 -3.75 16.38 -12.44
C ASN A 20 -2.84 16.08 -13.63
N LEU A 21 -3.28 16.45 -14.81
CA LEU A 21 -2.53 16.34 -16.05
C LEU A 21 -1.68 17.60 -16.27
N ASN A 22 -0.61 17.46 -17.06
CA ASN A 22 0.32 18.57 -17.35
C ASN A 22 -0.33 19.77 -18.08
N ASN A 23 -1.49 19.57 -18.68
CA ASN A 23 -2.28 20.61 -19.37
C ASN A 23 -3.24 21.37 -18.43
N GLY A 24 -3.23 21.04 -17.13
CA GLY A 24 -4.11 21.65 -16.13
C GLY A 24 -5.45 20.92 -15.95
N ASP A 25 -5.76 19.93 -16.77
CA ASP A 25 -6.96 19.11 -16.63
C ASP A 25 -6.83 18.10 -15.50
N THR A 26 -7.96 17.66 -14.97
CA THR A 26 -8.03 16.63 -13.92
C THR A 26 -8.65 15.36 -14.49
N LEU A 27 -7.94 14.25 -14.38
CA LEU A 27 -8.44 12.94 -14.75
C LEU A 27 -8.94 12.18 -13.52
N VAL A 28 -10.20 11.74 -13.55
CA VAL A 28 -10.74 10.82 -12.54
C VAL A 28 -10.21 9.42 -12.82
N THR A 29 -9.35 8.90 -11.93
CA THR A 29 -8.76 7.56 -12.05
C THR A 29 -9.54 6.49 -11.31
N VAL A 30 -10.22 6.85 -10.23
CA VAL A 30 -11.16 6.00 -9.50
C VAL A 30 -12.45 6.78 -9.29
N ASN A 31 -13.58 6.20 -9.65
CA ASN A 31 -14.88 6.88 -9.56
C ASN A 31 -15.84 6.11 -8.66
N LYS A 32 -16.07 6.64 -7.45
CA LYS A 32 -17.02 6.12 -6.44
C LYS A 32 -16.88 4.63 -6.18
N ALA A 33 -15.64 4.15 -6.03
CA ALA A 33 -15.39 2.74 -5.73
C ALA A 33 -15.91 2.37 -4.34
N ASN A 34 -16.56 1.21 -4.27
CA ASN A 34 -17.02 0.60 -3.02
C ASN A 34 -16.53 -0.83 -2.99
N MET A 35 -15.86 -1.23 -1.90
CA MET A 35 -15.35 -2.59 -1.76
C MET A 35 -15.07 -2.94 -0.30
N GLU A 36 -15.10 -4.24 -0.04
CA GLU A 36 -14.72 -4.83 1.24
C GLU A 36 -13.76 -6.00 1.00
N LEU A 37 -12.61 -5.95 1.66
CA LEU A 37 -11.63 -7.03 1.62
C LEU A 37 -11.57 -7.69 3.00
N LYS A 38 -11.87 -8.98 3.04
CA LYS A 38 -11.87 -9.78 4.27
C LYS A 38 -10.51 -10.42 4.49
N ARG A 39 -10.14 -10.61 5.75
CA ARG A 39 -8.91 -11.34 6.11
C ARG A 39 -8.92 -12.76 5.56
N GLY A 40 -7.74 -13.23 5.15
CA GLY A 40 -7.54 -14.59 4.67
C GLY A 40 -8.05 -14.87 3.25
N ASN A 41 -8.65 -13.89 2.57
CA ASN A 41 -9.12 -14.04 1.20
C ASN A 41 -8.13 -13.45 0.20
N SER A 42 -8.12 -13.99 -1.00
CA SER A 42 -7.44 -13.44 -2.16
C SER A 42 -8.43 -12.74 -3.08
N TYR A 43 -8.03 -11.60 -3.62
CA TYR A 43 -8.86 -10.78 -4.51
C TYR A 43 -8.10 -10.43 -5.78
N ALA A 44 -8.80 -10.33 -6.90
CA ALA A 44 -8.25 -9.86 -8.16
C ALA A 44 -9.01 -8.62 -8.63
N ILE A 45 -8.25 -7.57 -8.98
CA ILE A 45 -8.81 -6.37 -9.62
C ILE A 45 -8.61 -6.50 -11.11
N VAL A 46 -9.71 -6.62 -11.84
CA VAL A 46 -9.72 -6.79 -13.29
C VAL A 46 -10.31 -5.57 -14.00
N GLY A 47 -9.87 -5.31 -15.21
CA GLY A 47 -10.36 -4.20 -16.02
C GLY A 47 -9.45 -3.89 -17.19
N LYS A 48 -9.93 -3.09 -18.14
CA LYS A 48 -9.16 -2.63 -19.30
C LYS A 48 -7.94 -1.81 -18.88
N SER A 49 -6.95 -1.68 -19.75
CA SER A 49 -5.83 -0.75 -19.54
C SER A 49 -6.37 0.67 -19.32
N GLY A 50 -5.80 1.42 -18.38
CA GLY A 50 -6.25 2.77 -18.05
C GLY A 50 -7.53 2.86 -17.19
N SER A 51 -8.09 1.74 -16.72
CA SER A 51 -9.31 1.75 -15.89
C SER A 51 -9.11 2.10 -14.41
N GLY A 52 -7.93 2.60 -14.04
CA GLY A 52 -7.66 3.03 -12.66
C GLY A 52 -7.22 1.93 -11.69
N LYS A 53 -6.96 0.70 -12.16
CA LYS A 53 -6.52 -0.42 -11.30
C LYS A 53 -5.28 -0.08 -10.47
N THR A 54 -4.27 0.48 -11.09
CA THR A 54 -3.02 0.88 -10.43
C THR A 54 -3.26 1.98 -9.39
N SER A 55 -4.10 2.96 -9.71
CA SER A 55 -4.48 4.01 -8.76
C SER A 55 -5.19 3.44 -7.54
N LEU A 56 -6.13 2.53 -7.76
CA LEU A 56 -6.86 1.87 -6.66
C LEU A 56 -5.92 1.02 -5.79
N ILE A 57 -5.04 0.23 -6.40
CA ILE A 57 -4.04 -0.60 -5.69
C ILE A 57 -3.08 0.29 -4.88
N SER A 58 -2.65 1.43 -5.43
CA SER A 58 -1.78 2.37 -4.73
C SER A 58 -2.45 2.99 -3.50
N ILE A 59 -3.75 3.23 -3.55
CA ILE A 59 -4.54 3.73 -2.42
C ILE A 59 -4.71 2.63 -1.37
N ILE A 60 -5.15 1.43 -1.79
CA ILE A 60 -5.30 0.27 -0.89
C ILE A 60 -4.00 -0.05 -0.17
N GLY A 61 -2.87 0.08 -0.88
CA GLY A 61 -1.54 -0.14 -0.35
C GLY A 61 -0.97 1.03 0.46
N LEU A 62 -1.74 2.07 0.71
CA LEU A 62 -1.30 3.25 1.47
C LEU A 62 -0.11 3.99 0.84
N LEU A 63 0.08 3.89 -0.48
CA LEU A 63 1.10 4.63 -1.24
C LEU A 63 0.58 5.99 -1.72
N ASN A 64 -0.72 6.11 -1.97
CA ASN A 64 -1.37 7.32 -2.41
C ASN A 64 -2.49 7.70 -1.44
N HIS A 65 -2.47 8.93 -0.97
CA HIS A 65 -3.45 9.50 -0.04
C HIS A 65 -4.34 10.57 -0.68
N SER A 66 -4.15 10.84 -1.99
CA SER A 66 -4.94 11.81 -2.74
C SER A 66 -6.24 11.18 -3.21
N TYR A 67 -7.21 11.06 -2.30
CA TYR A 67 -8.54 10.54 -2.60
C TYR A 67 -9.59 11.23 -1.74
N GLN A 68 -10.84 11.13 -2.15
CA GLN A 68 -12.04 11.48 -1.38
C GLN A 68 -12.83 10.20 -1.08
N GLY A 69 -13.70 10.25 -0.08
CA GLY A 69 -14.47 9.11 0.36
C GLY A 69 -13.93 8.49 1.64
N GLU A 70 -14.47 7.36 2.04
CA GLU A 70 -14.10 6.67 3.28
C GLU A 70 -13.19 5.48 2.97
N PHE A 71 -12.07 5.41 3.68
CA PHE A 71 -11.19 4.25 3.69
C PHE A 71 -10.88 3.83 5.12
N LEU A 72 -11.34 2.64 5.49
CA LEU A 72 -11.06 2.02 6.78
C LEU A 72 -10.09 0.87 6.61
N TYR A 73 -9.05 0.86 7.42
CA TYR A 73 -8.10 -0.25 7.57
C TYR A 73 -8.29 -0.85 8.96
N ASN A 74 -8.71 -2.10 9.02
CA ASN A 74 -9.01 -2.80 10.28
C ASN A 74 -9.94 -2.00 11.21
N GLY A 75 -10.95 -1.34 10.63
CA GLY A 75 -11.93 -0.50 11.33
C GLY A 75 -11.45 0.92 11.68
N MET A 76 -10.18 1.25 11.47
CA MET A 76 -9.65 2.60 11.67
C MET A 76 -9.72 3.42 10.39
N SER A 77 -10.15 4.67 10.49
CA SER A 77 -10.15 5.58 9.35
C SER A 77 -8.72 5.99 8.98
N VAL A 78 -8.33 5.70 7.74
CA VAL A 78 -7.00 6.01 7.23
C VAL A 78 -6.76 7.52 7.16
N SER A 79 -7.81 8.31 6.93
CA SER A 79 -7.72 9.77 6.85
C SER A 79 -7.39 10.46 8.18
N THR A 80 -7.53 9.77 9.30
CA THR A 80 -7.20 10.30 10.63
C THR A 80 -5.76 10.02 11.05
N LEU A 81 -5.03 9.22 10.27
CA LEU A 81 -3.66 8.84 10.59
C LEU A 81 -2.65 9.90 10.10
N THR A 82 -1.63 10.13 10.90
CA THR A 82 -0.49 10.97 10.50
C THR A 82 0.41 10.23 9.51
N ASP A 83 1.25 10.95 8.77
CA ASP A 83 2.20 10.35 7.81
C ASP A 83 3.12 9.32 8.48
N SER A 84 3.54 9.57 9.72
CA SER A 84 4.34 8.62 10.49
C SER A 84 3.57 7.34 10.80
N GLN A 85 2.32 7.45 11.22
CA GLN A 85 1.45 6.30 11.50
C GLN A 85 1.14 5.50 10.22
N LEU A 86 0.90 6.18 9.10
CA LEU A 86 0.71 5.55 7.79
C LEU A 86 1.96 4.81 7.32
N SER A 87 3.14 5.39 7.52
CA SER A 87 4.41 4.75 7.19
C SER A 87 4.64 3.50 8.03
N MET A 88 4.36 3.55 9.33
CA MET A 88 4.43 2.38 10.23
C MET A 88 3.43 1.30 9.83
N LEU A 89 2.17 1.68 9.55
CA LEU A 89 1.12 0.75 9.15
C LEU A 89 1.51 0.02 7.86
N ARG A 90 2.01 0.76 6.87
CA ARG A 90 2.49 0.23 5.60
C ARG A 90 3.67 -0.72 5.81
N ALA A 91 4.70 -0.29 6.54
CA ALA A 91 5.90 -1.08 6.77
C ALA A 91 5.62 -2.41 7.51
N SER A 92 4.65 -2.41 8.43
CA SER A 92 4.36 -3.58 9.27
C SER A 92 3.34 -4.55 8.65
N ASN A 93 2.49 -4.08 7.71
CA ASN A 93 1.31 -4.85 7.30
C ASN A 93 1.17 -5.03 5.79
N ILE A 94 1.94 -4.30 4.97
CA ILE A 94 1.74 -4.31 3.52
C ILE A 94 3.06 -4.61 2.81
N GLY A 95 3.02 -5.61 1.93
CA GLY A 95 4.11 -5.91 1.00
C GLY A 95 3.65 -5.66 -0.44
N PHE A 96 4.56 -5.12 -1.27
CA PHE A 96 4.31 -4.89 -2.69
C PHE A 96 5.18 -5.79 -3.54
N VAL A 97 4.57 -6.35 -4.57
CA VAL A 97 5.29 -6.98 -5.69
C VAL A 97 4.96 -6.17 -6.95
N PHE A 98 5.95 -5.42 -7.44
CA PHE A 98 5.77 -4.57 -8.61
C PHE A 98 6.04 -5.34 -9.92
N GLN A 99 5.35 -4.94 -10.99
CA GLN A 99 5.51 -5.53 -12.32
C GLN A 99 6.96 -5.40 -12.84
N ASN A 100 7.66 -4.33 -12.52
CA ASN A 100 9.01 -4.02 -12.98
C ASN A 100 10.07 -4.28 -11.90
N TYR A 101 9.88 -5.27 -11.05
CA TYR A 101 10.78 -5.71 -9.96
C TYR A 101 11.27 -4.61 -9.01
N SER A 102 11.28 -3.34 -9.41
CA SER A 102 11.71 -2.15 -8.64
C SER A 102 13.09 -2.29 -7.99
N LEU A 103 14.00 -3.03 -8.65
CA LEU A 103 15.37 -3.22 -8.17
C LEU A 103 16.21 -1.98 -8.47
N ILE A 104 17.01 -1.57 -7.49
CA ILE A 104 17.99 -0.51 -7.66
C ILE A 104 19.24 -1.11 -8.31
N LYS A 105 19.49 -0.75 -9.56
CA LYS A 105 20.49 -1.40 -10.45
C LYS A 105 21.93 -1.34 -9.94
N HIS A 106 22.29 -0.31 -9.18
CA HIS A 106 23.65 -0.14 -8.65
C HIS A 106 23.88 -0.77 -7.28
N LEU A 107 22.82 -1.33 -6.67
CA LEU A 107 22.89 -2.07 -5.44
C LEU A 107 23.06 -3.57 -5.69
N ARG A 108 23.75 -4.23 -4.78
CA ARG A 108 23.88 -5.68 -4.76
C ARG A 108 22.54 -6.35 -4.44
N VAL A 109 22.41 -7.63 -4.70
CA VAL A 109 21.18 -8.38 -4.43
C VAL A 109 20.75 -8.28 -2.97
N TRP A 110 21.68 -8.49 -2.05
CA TRP A 110 21.39 -8.42 -0.61
C TRP A 110 21.00 -7.01 -0.15
N GLU A 111 21.61 -5.96 -0.73
CA GLU A 111 21.26 -4.56 -0.45
C GLU A 111 19.83 -4.23 -0.91
N ASN A 112 19.42 -4.75 -2.07
CA ASN A 112 18.04 -4.62 -2.54
C ASN A 112 17.05 -5.36 -1.62
N ILE A 113 17.42 -6.51 -1.06
CA ILE A 113 16.59 -7.27 -0.13
C ILE A 113 16.49 -6.55 1.22
N GLU A 114 17.55 -5.88 1.65
CA GLU A 114 17.61 -5.19 2.93
C GLU A 114 16.82 -3.87 2.94
N LEU A 115 16.71 -3.19 1.80
CA LEU A 115 16.06 -1.88 1.69
C LEU A 115 14.68 -1.79 2.37
N PRO A 116 13.74 -2.73 2.16
CA PRO A 116 12.45 -2.71 2.86
C PRO A 116 12.59 -2.86 4.37
N LEU A 117 13.61 -3.59 4.83
CA LEU A 117 13.87 -3.80 6.25
C LEU A 117 14.43 -2.55 6.93
N LEU A 118 15.20 -1.73 6.23
CA LEU A 118 15.70 -0.45 6.73
C LEU A 118 14.55 0.53 7.00
N SER A 119 13.51 0.48 6.23
CA SER A 119 12.29 1.29 6.43
C SER A 119 11.54 0.93 7.72
N VAL A 120 11.64 -0.31 8.18
CA VAL A 120 10.99 -0.81 9.40
C VAL A 120 11.87 -0.62 10.64
N SER A 121 13.18 -0.52 10.45
CA SER A 121 14.17 -0.78 11.50
C SER A 121 14.84 0.46 12.08
N TYR A 122 14.17 1.61 12.15
CA TYR A 122 14.76 2.71 12.94
C TYR A 122 14.73 2.46 14.46
N THR A 123 14.26 1.33 14.95
CA THR A 123 14.20 1.07 16.37
C THR A 123 14.88 -0.21 16.88
N HIS A 124 15.07 -1.28 16.12
CA HIS A 124 15.57 -2.56 16.70
C HIS A 124 16.25 -3.57 15.76
N LEU A 125 17.12 -3.16 14.84
CA LEU A 125 18.03 -4.12 14.21
C LEU A 125 19.47 -3.62 14.23
N THR A 126 20.16 -3.87 15.34
CA THR A 126 21.60 -4.09 15.28
C THR A 126 21.82 -5.44 14.60
N LEU A 127 22.00 -5.42 13.28
CA LEU A 127 22.55 -6.58 12.59
C LEU A 127 23.96 -6.82 13.12
N PRO A 128 24.26 -8.03 13.61
CA PRO A 128 25.63 -8.36 13.92
C PRO A 128 26.42 -8.31 12.61
N THR A 129 27.27 -7.31 12.46
CA THR A 129 28.24 -7.20 11.38
C THR A 129 29.24 -8.36 11.51
N LYS A 130 28.87 -9.53 11.04
CA LYS A 130 29.85 -10.55 10.68
C LYS A 130 30.39 -10.17 9.31
N ARG A 131 31.60 -9.57 9.30
CA ARG A 131 32.44 -9.57 8.11
C ARG A 131 32.62 -11.02 7.69
N ILE A 132 32.02 -11.38 6.54
CA ILE A 132 32.44 -12.55 5.81
C ILE A 132 33.55 -12.04 4.89
N VAL A 133 34.75 -12.49 5.22
CA VAL A 133 35.94 -12.29 4.40
C VAL A 133 35.79 -13.11 3.13
#